data_b5a864afd17c14bfbd95cac36a86018a
#
_entry.id   b5a864afd17c14bfbd95cac36a86018a
#
_cell.length_a   1.000
_cell.length_b   1.000
_cell.length_c   1.000
_cell.angle_alpha   90.00
_cell.angle_beta   90.00
_cell.angle_gamma   90.00
#
_symmetry.space_group_name_H-M   'P 1'
#
loop_
_entity.id
_entity.type
_entity.pdbx_description
1 polymer ?
#
loop_
_entity_poly.entity_id
_entity_poly.type
_entity_poly.pdbx_seq_one_letter_code
_entity_poly.pdbx_strand_id
1 'polypeptide(L)'
;RSEMCIRDRFYRKDESGTTDNFTKFLNKAAGDIWTEKHSKTWKGAGKGADKSAGIAQAVKSTKNSISYDEWSYATKNSLDMAAIDNGNGPVKLTGESAGKAVSAAKVVGQGHDLQLELQYKNTPAGVYPAVLVTYEIACSKGQDSGKAALLKDFLSFYASEREQKKIQDLGYAPLPSDVASKVLGSAQALS
;
A
#
# COMPACT_ATOMS: atom_id res chain seq x y z
N ARG A 1 -28.60 -17.10 3.94
CA ARG A 1 -27.75 -16.27 3.05
C ARG A 1 -27.96 -14.84 3.46
N SER A 2 -27.01 -14.28 4.20
CA SER A 2 -26.95 -12.82 4.40
C SER A 2 -26.50 -12.24 3.06
N GLU A 3 -27.43 -11.78 2.26
CA GLU A 3 -27.10 -10.98 1.07
C GLU A 3 -26.62 -9.63 1.57
N MET A 4 -25.32 -9.50 1.70
CA MET A 4 -24.69 -8.20 1.90
C MET A 4 -24.74 -7.47 0.57
N CYS A 5 -25.88 -6.83 0.30
CA CYS A 5 -26.06 -6.02 -0.91
C CYS A 5 -25.21 -4.76 -0.77
N ILE A 6 -23.97 -4.81 -1.25
CA ILE A 6 -23.18 -3.58 -1.49
C ILE A 6 -23.91 -2.82 -2.60
N ARG A 7 -24.51 -1.69 -2.20
CA ARG A 7 -25.31 -0.87 -3.12
C ARG A 7 -24.52 0.27 -3.71
N ASP A 8 -23.72 0.94 -2.91
CA ASP A 8 -22.98 2.15 -3.29
C ASP A 8 -21.48 1.89 -3.32
N ARG A 9 -20.84 2.37 -4.39
CA ARG A 9 -19.38 2.33 -4.56
C ARG A 9 -18.85 3.75 -4.60
N PHE A 10 -17.80 4.02 -3.81
CA PHE A 10 -17.11 5.30 -3.84
C PHE A 10 -15.72 5.13 -4.44
N TYR A 11 -15.22 6.18 -5.10
CA TYR A 11 -13.89 6.21 -5.68
C TYR A 11 -13.25 7.61 -5.53
N ARG A 12 -11.94 7.65 -5.58
CA ARG A 12 -11.17 8.90 -5.60
C ARG A 12 -11.45 9.64 -6.90
N LYS A 13 -12.07 10.83 -6.83
CA LYS A 13 -12.31 11.64 -8.03
C LYS A 13 -11.09 12.45 -8.47
N ASP A 14 -10.12 12.65 -7.55
CA ASP A 14 -8.82 13.24 -7.82
C ASP A 14 -7.84 12.19 -8.38
N GLU A 15 -6.81 12.64 -9.08
CA GLU A 15 -5.69 11.78 -9.48
C GLU A 15 -4.91 11.31 -8.24
N SER A 16 -4.71 10.00 -8.11
CA SER A 16 -4.20 9.41 -6.88
C SER A 16 -3.33 8.17 -7.13
N GLY A 17 -2.21 8.11 -6.41
CA GLY A 17 -1.41 6.89 -6.32
C GLY A 17 -2.16 5.71 -5.70
N THR A 18 -3.09 5.98 -4.76
CA THR A 18 -3.97 4.95 -4.17
C THR A 18 -4.87 4.34 -5.24
N THR A 19 -5.44 5.16 -6.14
CA THR A 19 -6.23 4.68 -7.29
C THR A 19 -5.37 3.88 -8.26
N ASP A 20 -4.17 4.35 -8.59
CA ASP A 20 -3.25 3.64 -9.49
C ASP A 20 -2.91 2.24 -8.96
N ASN A 21 -2.52 2.16 -7.69
CA ASN A 21 -2.21 0.89 -7.04
C ASN A 21 -3.41 -0.05 -6.97
N PHE A 22 -4.59 0.45 -6.60
CA PHE A 22 -5.79 -0.37 -6.51
C PHE A 22 -6.24 -0.89 -7.88
N THR A 23 -6.20 -0.06 -8.92
CA THR A 23 -6.52 -0.48 -10.29
C THR A 23 -5.48 -1.45 -10.86
N LYS A 24 -4.20 -1.31 -10.46
CA LYS A 24 -3.15 -2.31 -10.78
C LYS A 24 -3.45 -3.65 -10.13
N PHE A 25 -3.84 -3.65 -8.85
CA PHE A 25 -4.29 -4.86 -8.17
C PHE A 25 -5.47 -5.52 -8.89
N LEU A 26 -6.53 -4.77 -9.21
CA LEU A 26 -7.70 -5.29 -9.92
C LEU A 26 -7.34 -5.91 -11.28
N ASN A 27 -6.52 -5.21 -12.08
CA ASN A 27 -6.10 -5.68 -13.39
C ASN A 27 -5.25 -6.95 -13.30
N LYS A 28 -4.35 -7.05 -12.33
CA LYS A 28 -3.46 -8.20 -12.19
C LYS A 28 -4.13 -9.40 -11.52
N ALA A 29 -5.00 -9.18 -10.54
CA ALA A 29 -5.68 -10.24 -9.80
C ALA A 29 -6.93 -10.77 -10.54
N ALA A 30 -7.67 -9.89 -11.22
CA ALA A 30 -8.95 -10.20 -11.87
C ALA A 30 -9.07 -9.56 -13.28
N GLY A 31 -8.03 -9.69 -14.09
CA GLY A 31 -7.94 -9.04 -15.41
C GLY A 31 -8.96 -9.48 -16.44
N ASP A 32 -9.59 -10.63 -16.25
CA ASP A 32 -10.73 -11.12 -17.01
C ASP A 32 -12.04 -10.37 -16.71
N ILE A 33 -12.13 -9.75 -15.52
CA ILE A 33 -13.28 -8.94 -15.07
C ILE A 33 -12.96 -7.46 -15.16
N TRP A 34 -11.77 -7.05 -14.69
CA TRP A 34 -11.28 -5.69 -14.77
C TRP A 34 -10.20 -5.56 -15.85
N THR A 35 -10.63 -5.24 -17.06
CA THR A 35 -9.77 -5.17 -18.26
C THR A 35 -9.01 -3.85 -18.40
N GLU A 36 -9.41 -2.82 -17.67
CA GLU A 36 -8.77 -1.50 -17.68
C GLU A 36 -7.33 -1.57 -17.15
N LYS A 37 -6.41 -0.90 -17.84
CA LYS A 37 -5.05 -0.71 -17.34
C LYS A 37 -5.07 0.13 -16.07
N HIS A 38 -4.07 -0.06 -15.21
CA HIS A 38 -3.93 0.77 -14.02
C HIS A 38 -3.81 2.27 -14.38
N SER A 39 -4.34 3.12 -13.52
CA SER A 39 -4.43 4.55 -13.76
C SER A 39 -4.60 5.30 -12.44
N LYS A 40 -4.05 6.52 -12.37
CA LYS A 40 -4.31 7.45 -11.26
C LYS A 40 -5.75 7.95 -11.22
N THR A 41 -6.48 7.81 -12.33
CA THR A 41 -7.89 8.21 -12.46
C THR A 41 -8.75 6.96 -12.51
N TRP A 42 -9.83 6.94 -11.71
CA TRP A 42 -10.79 5.85 -11.68
C TRP A 42 -11.62 5.77 -12.97
N LYS A 43 -11.76 4.57 -13.53
CA LYS A 43 -12.52 4.32 -14.77
C LYS A 43 -13.77 3.46 -14.57
N GLY A 44 -14.04 3.01 -13.36
CA GLY A 44 -15.22 2.21 -13.05
C GLY A 44 -16.43 3.05 -12.65
N ALA A 45 -17.56 2.38 -12.43
CA ALA A 45 -18.77 3.03 -11.93
C ALA A 45 -18.66 3.38 -10.45
N GLY A 46 -19.45 4.34 -9.98
CA GLY A 46 -19.54 4.75 -8.57
C GLY A 46 -19.77 6.25 -8.39
N LYS A 47 -19.59 6.72 -7.17
CA LYS A 47 -19.66 8.14 -6.80
C LYS A 47 -18.27 8.64 -6.40
N GLY A 48 -17.85 9.78 -6.92
CA GLY A 48 -16.55 10.36 -6.60
C GLY A 48 -16.53 11.08 -5.26
N ALA A 49 -15.46 10.89 -4.48
CA ALA A 49 -15.18 11.68 -3.28
C ALA A 49 -13.73 12.18 -3.29
N ASP A 50 -13.48 13.33 -2.64
CA ASP A 50 -12.17 13.97 -2.65
C ASP A 50 -11.21 13.35 -1.65
N LYS A 51 -10.06 12.93 -2.12
CA LYS A 51 -8.95 12.44 -1.29
C LYS A 51 -9.37 11.29 -0.36
N SER A 52 -8.44 10.75 0.39
CA SER A 52 -8.68 9.65 1.34
C SER A 52 -9.68 10.06 2.44
N ALA A 53 -9.59 11.27 2.96
CA ALA A 53 -10.53 11.76 3.97
C ALA A 53 -11.99 11.80 3.46
N GLY A 54 -12.20 12.26 2.22
CA GLY A 54 -13.53 12.29 1.61
C GLY A 54 -14.09 10.89 1.35
N ILE A 55 -13.26 9.95 0.93
CA ILE A 55 -13.63 8.52 0.78
C ILE A 55 -14.07 7.94 2.12
N ALA A 56 -13.23 8.07 3.15
CA ALA A 56 -13.55 7.53 4.48
C ALA A 56 -14.87 8.09 5.02
N GLN A 57 -15.11 9.40 4.87
CA GLN A 57 -16.36 10.04 5.29
C GLN A 57 -17.55 9.56 4.47
N ALA A 58 -17.42 9.42 3.15
CA ALA A 58 -18.50 8.95 2.28
C ALA A 58 -18.93 7.52 2.63
N VAL A 59 -17.97 6.62 2.84
CA VAL A 59 -18.26 5.24 3.27
C VAL A 59 -18.88 5.22 4.66
N LYS A 60 -18.36 5.99 5.61
CA LYS A 60 -18.88 6.06 6.98
C LYS A 60 -20.34 6.53 7.04
N SER A 61 -20.71 7.48 6.20
CA SER A 61 -22.06 8.07 6.16
C SER A 61 -23.06 7.28 5.30
N THR A 62 -22.61 6.30 4.53
CA THR A 62 -23.46 5.57 3.58
C THR A 62 -23.48 4.09 3.91
N LYS A 63 -24.58 3.60 4.48
CA LYS A 63 -24.76 2.18 4.79
C LYS A 63 -24.68 1.31 3.51
N ASN A 64 -24.10 0.14 3.61
CA ASN A 64 -23.93 -0.81 2.50
C ASN A 64 -23.11 -0.23 1.34
N SER A 65 -22.08 0.52 1.64
CA SER A 65 -21.14 1.06 0.67
C SER A 65 -19.77 0.40 0.77
N ILE A 66 -18.99 0.51 -0.30
CA ILE A 66 -17.62 0.03 -0.38
C ILE A 66 -16.74 1.03 -1.12
N SER A 67 -15.48 1.06 -0.76
CA SER A 67 -14.44 1.81 -1.48
C SER A 67 -13.08 1.15 -1.29
N TYR A 68 -12.06 1.78 -1.87
CA TYR A 68 -10.66 1.56 -1.56
C TYR A 68 -10.09 2.81 -0.90
N ASP A 69 -9.24 2.62 0.08
CA ASP A 69 -8.60 3.73 0.79
C ASP A 69 -7.33 3.22 1.51
N GLU A 70 -6.59 4.14 2.09
CA GLU A 70 -5.44 3.81 2.93
C GLU A 70 -5.88 3.26 4.29
N TRP A 71 -5.15 2.28 4.80
CA TRP A 71 -5.45 1.63 6.08
C TRP A 71 -5.62 2.63 7.24
N SER A 72 -4.76 3.65 7.32
CA SER A 72 -4.83 4.70 8.34
C SER A 72 -6.18 5.42 8.37
N TYR A 73 -6.78 5.70 7.21
CA TYR A 73 -8.09 6.35 7.12
C TYR A 73 -9.23 5.40 7.52
N ALA A 74 -9.15 4.14 7.14
CA ALA A 74 -10.12 3.14 7.57
C ALA A 74 -10.12 2.99 9.09
N THR A 75 -8.96 2.85 9.71
CA THR A 75 -8.80 2.71 11.16
C THR A 75 -9.30 3.94 11.92
N LYS A 76 -8.87 5.14 11.51
CA LYS A 76 -9.29 6.41 12.15
C LYS A 76 -10.79 6.66 12.09
N ASN A 77 -11.47 6.11 11.08
CA ASN A 77 -12.91 6.28 10.91
C ASN A 77 -13.73 5.06 11.38
N SER A 78 -13.07 4.04 11.96
CA SER A 78 -13.71 2.79 12.41
C SER A 78 -14.47 2.08 11.30
N LEU A 79 -13.88 2.03 10.10
CA LEU A 79 -14.42 1.33 8.94
C LEU A 79 -13.95 -0.13 8.94
N ASP A 80 -14.84 -1.02 8.55
CA ASP A 80 -14.50 -2.42 8.33
C ASP A 80 -13.65 -2.58 7.06
N MET A 81 -12.71 -3.52 7.10
CA MET A 81 -11.82 -3.83 5.99
C MET A 81 -12.10 -5.23 5.46
N ALA A 82 -12.26 -5.34 4.16
CA ALA A 82 -12.54 -6.62 3.51
C ALA A 82 -11.35 -7.57 3.66
N ALA A 83 -11.63 -8.81 4.06
CA ALA A 83 -10.67 -9.89 3.85
C ALA A 83 -10.65 -10.28 2.36
N ILE A 84 -9.46 -10.44 1.81
CA ILE A 84 -9.29 -10.77 0.39
C ILE A 84 -8.85 -12.23 0.26
N ASP A 85 -9.61 -12.99 -0.52
CA ASP A 85 -9.23 -14.35 -0.94
C ASP A 85 -8.52 -14.28 -2.30
N ASN A 86 -7.27 -14.70 -2.32
CA ASN A 86 -6.45 -14.73 -3.52
C ASN A 86 -6.02 -16.18 -3.88
N GLY A 87 -6.91 -17.12 -3.61
CA GLY A 87 -6.73 -18.54 -3.93
C GLY A 87 -6.31 -19.44 -2.78
N ASN A 88 -5.99 -18.87 -1.60
CA ASN A 88 -5.57 -19.59 -0.40
C ASN A 88 -6.43 -19.27 0.84
N GLY A 89 -7.69 -18.88 0.61
CA GLY A 89 -8.62 -18.46 1.65
C GLY A 89 -8.55 -16.96 1.97
N PRO A 90 -9.58 -16.43 2.68
CA PRO A 90 -9.71 -15.02 2.97
C PRO A 90 -8.66 -14.56 3.99
N VAL A 91 -7.88 -13.53 3.64
CA VAL A 91 -6.85 -12.92 4.47
C VAL A 91 -7.29 -11.53 4.91
N LYS A 92 -7.25 -11.27 6.22
CA LYS A 92 -7.49 -9.93 6.80
C LYS A 92 -6.26 -9.06 6.66
N LEU A 93 -6.46 -7.75 6.48
CA LEU A 93 -5.38 -6.76 6.53
C LEU A 93 -4.84 -6.63 7.96
N THR A 94 -3.56 -6.89 8.11
CA THR A 94 -2.77 -6.69 9.33
C THR A 94 -1.35 -6.26 8.93
N GLY A 95 -0.56 -5.74 9.87
CA GLY A 95 0.86 -5.45 9.60
C GLY A 95 1.62 -6.67 9.12
N GLU A 96 1.34 -7.85 9.69
CA GLU A 96 1.95 -9.12 9.28
C GLU A 96 1.55 -9.53 7.85
N SER A 97 0.24 -9.54 7.54
CA SER A 97 -0.23 -9.98 6.22
C SER A 97 0.18 -9.04 5.09
N ALA A 98 0.26 -7.73 5.37
CA ALA A 98 0.81 -6.73 4.44
C ALA A 98 2.34 -6.88 4.32
N GLY A 99 3.05 -7.10 5.42
CA GLY A 99 4.49 -7.36 5.41
C GLY A 99 4.85 -8.60 4.58
N LYS A 100 4.08 -9.68 4.68
CA LYS A 100 4.26 -10.88 3.83
C LYS A 100 4.15 -10.57 2.33
N ALA A 101 3.30 -9.62 1.93
CA ALA A 101 3.20 -9.20 0.52
C ALA A 101 4.50 -8.50 0.06
N VAL A 102 5.10 -7.70 0.92
CA VAL A 102 6.36 -6.99 0.63
C VAL A 102 7.55 -7.97 0.62
N SER A 103 7.65 -8.90 1.59
CA SER A 103 8.69 -9.94 1.59
C SER A 103 8.60 -10.89 0.39
N ALA A 104 7.38 -11.18 -0.10
CA ALA A 104 7.18 -12.02 -1.28
C ALA A 104 7.41 -11.28 -2.60
N ALA A 105 7.60 -9.96 -2.58
CA ALA A 105 7.80 -9.15 -3.76
C ALA A 105 9.20 -9.37 -4.37
N LYS A 106 9.29 -9.28 -5.69
CA LYS A 106 10.56 -9.33 -6.41
C LYS A 106 11.18 -7.95 -6.46
N VAL A 107 12.44 -7.82 -6.06
CA VAL A 107 13.23 -6.61 -6.32
C VAL A 107 13.56 -6.58 -7.80
N VAL A 108 13.16 -5.53 -8.50
CA VAL A 108 13.39 -5.34 -9.96
C VAL A 108 14.35 -4.18 -10.24
N GLY A 109 14.60 -3.32 -9.26
CA GLY A 109 15.62 -2.28 -9.32
C GLY A 109 17.03 -2.85 -9.31
N GLN A 110 18.01 -2.02 -9.65
CA GLN A 110 19.44 -2.40 -9.71
C GLN A 110 20.23 -1.69 -8.59
N GLY A 111 21.19 -2.40 -8.01
CA GLY A 111 22.04 -1.85 -6.94
C GLY A 111 21.22 -1.43 -5.71
N HIS A 112 21.20 -0.15 -5.42
CA HIS A 112 20.47 0.44 -4.29
C HIS A 112 19.03 0.87 -4.62
N ASP A 113 18.57 0.67 -5.86
CA ASP A 113 17.18 0.85 -6.23
C ASP A 113 16.37 -0.36 -5.75
N LEU A 114 15.52 -0.14 -4.75
CA LEU A 114 14.70 -1.17 -4.11
C LEU A 114 13.29 -1.25 -4.71
N GLN A 115 13.12 -0.88 -5.97
CA GLN A 115 11.84 -1.03 -6.65
C GLN A 115 11.34 -2.46 -6.58
N LEU A 116 10.09 -2.63 -6.10
CA LEU A 116 9.46 -3.93 -5.90
C LEU A 116 8.38 -4.20 -6.95
N GLU A 117 8.34 -5.43 -7.44
CA GLU A 117 7.21 -5.96 -8.19
C GLU A 117 6.40 -6.86 -7.26
N LEU A 118 5.20 -6.39 -6.86
CA LEU A 118 4.29 -7.13 -6.01
C LEU A 118 3.58 -8.25 -6.77
N GLN A 119 3.36 -9.36 -6.09
CA GLN A 119 2.57 -10.47 -6.60
C GLN A 119 1.09 -10.27 -6.22
N TYR A 120 0.21 -10.15 -7.22
CA TYR A 120 -1.21 -9.86 -7.01
C TYR A 120 -2.12 -11.09 -7.19
N LYS A 121 -1.66 -12.17 -7.81
CA LYS A 121 -2.41 -13.39 -8.07
C LYS A 121 -1.63 -14.60 -7.59
N ASN A 122 -2.34 -15.61 -7.05
CA ASN A 122 -1.73 -16.83 -6.52
C ASN A 122 -0.65 -16.53 -5.46
N THR A 123 -0.92 -15.60 -4.56
CA THR A 123 0.00 -15.24 -3.49
C THR A 123 0.15 -16.38 -2.49
N PRO A 124 1.28 -16.47 -1.77
CA PRO A 124 1.41 -17.40 -0.65
C PRO A 124 0.29 -17.23 0.39
N ALA A 125 0.02 -18.28 1.17
CA ALA A 125 -0.99 -18.22 2.23
C ALA A 125 -0.69 -17.11 3.23
N GLY A 126 -1.73 -16.39 3.67
CA GLY A 126 -1.63 -15.30 4.64
C GLY A 126 -1.09 -13.98 4.09
N VAL A 127 -0.94 -13.84 2.78
CA VAL A 127 -0.56 -12.58 2.11
C VAL A 127 -1.80 -11.75 1.80
N TYR A 128 -1.82 -10.48 2.24
CA TYR A 128 -2.83 -9.51 1.80
C TYR A 128 -2.34 -8.81 0.52
N PRO A 129 -2.98 -9.02 -0.64
CA PRO A 129 -2.37 -8.64 -1.93
C PRO A 129 -2.53 -7.16 -2.30
N ALA A 130 -3.53 -6.45 -1.76
CA ALA A 130 -3.80 -5.05 -2.09
C ALA A 130 -2.97 -4.11 -1.21
N VAL A 131 -1.66 -4.08 -1.41
CA VAL A 131 -0.70 -3.28 -0.64
C VAL A 131 -0.11 -2.19 -1.51
N LEU A 132 0.04 -0.98 -0.96
CA LEU A 132 0.78 0.12 -1.56
C LEU A 132 2.12 0.29 -0.82
N VAL A 133 3.22 0.24 -1.55
CA VAL A 133 4.55 0.50 -1.02
C VAL A 133 4.91 1.97 -1.22
N THR A 134 5.32 2.65 -0.16
CA THR A 134 5.86 4.01 -0.23
C THR A 134 7.36 3.94 -0.42
N TYR A 135 7.88 4.75 -1.34
CA TYR A 135 9.31 4.87 -1.64
C TYR A 135 9.82 6.25 -1.28
N GLU A 136 10.93 6.29 -0.59
CA GLU A 136 11.73 7.49 -0.43
C GLU A 136 12.78 7.55 -1.54
N ILE A 137 12.81 8.65 -2.29
CA ILE A 137 13.72 8.83 -3.42
C ILE A 137 14.81 9.81 -3.01
N ALA A 138 16.06 9.36 -3.08
CA ALA A 138 17.23 10.18 -2.76
C ALA A 138 18.29 10.06 -3.86
N CYS A 139 19.02 11.15 -4.11
CA CYS A 139 20.19 11.10 -4.97
C CYS A 139 21.29 10.28 -4.27
N SER A 140 21.86 9.29 -4.95
CA SER A 140 22.88 8.41 -4.40
C SER A 140 24.24 9.09 -4.22
N LYS A 141 24.53 10.14 -5.03
CA LYS A 141 25.80 10.85 -5.06
C LYS A 141 25.63 12.34 -5.39
N GLY A 142 26.68 13.12 -5.13
CA GLY A 142 26.75 14.53 -5.54
C GLY A 142 25.99 15.49 -4.64
N GLN A 143 25.64 15.08 -3.44
CA GLN A 143 25.09 15.95 -2.41
C GLN A 143 26.21 16.66 -1.62
N ASP A 144 25.88 17.82 -1.05
CA ASP A 144 26.68 18.42 -0.01
C ASP A 144 26.87 17.46 1.16
N SER A 145 28.09 17.37 1.72
CA SER A 145 28.42 16.36 2.74
C SER A 145 27.56 16.45 3.99
N GLY A 146 27.17 17.66 4.41
CA GLY A 146 26.29 17.85 5.56
C GLY A 146 24.87 17.38 5.25
N LYS A 147 24.37 17.65 4.05
CA LYS A 147 23.05 17.14 3.60
C LYS A 147 23.05 15.62 3.45
N ALA A 148 24.11 15.04 2.90
CA ALA A 148 24.24 13.60 2.77
C ALA A 148 24.21 12.90 4.14
N ALA A 149 24.95 13.43 5.13
CA ALA A 149 24.95 12.91 6.50
C ALA A 149 23.55 12.96 7.13
N LEU A 150 22.88 14.13 7.07
CA LEU A 150 21.55 14.31 7.61
C LEU A 150 20.52 13.38 6.95
N LEU A 151 20.60 13.19 5.64
CA LEU A 151 19.71 12.30 4.90
C LEU A 151 19.93 10.83 5.28
N LYS A 152 21.18 10.40 5.44
CA LYS A 152 21.51 9.06 5.98
C LYS A 152 20.90 8.83 7.36
N ASP A 153 21.09 9.78 8.26
CA ASP A 153 20.57 9.69 9.61
C ASP A 153 19.04 9.62 9.62
N PHE A 154 18.38 10.49 8.83
CA PHE A 154 16.92 10.50 8.70
C PHE A 154 16.38 9.18 8.16
N LEU A 155 16.92 8.67 7.03
CA LEU A 155 16.46 7.44 6.42
C LEU A 155 16.76 6.22 7.31
N SER A 156 17.92 6.20 7.97
CA SER A 156 18.28 5.13 8.91
C SER A 156 17.39 5.15 10.15
N PHE A 157 17.07 6.32 10.68
CA PHE A 157 16.11 6.49 11.79
C PHE A 157 14.73 6.00 11.37
N TYR A 158 14.22 6.46 10.23
CA TYR A 158 12.90 6.09 9.71
C TYR A 158 12.77 4.58 9.47
N ALA A 159 13.80 3.94 8.92
CA ALA A 159 13.82 2.49 8.67
C ALA A 159 14.19 1.65 9.92
N SER A 160 14.50 2.28 11.05
CA SER A 160 14.85 1.55 12.27
C SER A 160 13.67 0.74 12.82
N GLU A 161 13.96 -0.43 13.40
CA GLU A 161 12.93 -1.31 14.00
C GLU A 161 12.06 -0.57 15.03
N ARG A 162 12.67 0.32 15.81
CA ARG A 162 11.97 1.13 16.83
C ARG A 162 10.90 2.01 16.21
N GLU A 163 11.22 2.71 15.12
CA GLU A 163 10.29 3.64 14.48
C GLU A 163 9.26 2.86 13.61
N GLN A 164 9.69 1.78 12.97
CA GLN A 164 8.79 0.90 12.21
C GLN A 164 7.70 0.26 13.09
N LYS A 165 7.99 -0.06 14.35
CA LYS A 165 6.95 -0.52 15.30
C LYS A 165 5.90 0.56 15.60
N LYS A 166 6.30 1.84 15.68
CA LYS A 166 5.37 2.94 15.97
C LYS A 166 4.42 3.25 14.82
N ILE A 167 4.85 3.08 13.57
CA ILE A 167 3.98 3.39 12.42
C ILE A 167 2.79 2.46 12.31
N GLN A 168 2.83 1.27 12.91
CA GLN A 168 1.69 0.35 12.93
C GLN A 168 0.49 0.96 13.65
N ASP A 169 0.70 1.68 14.75
CA ASP A 169 -0.36 2.38 15.49
C ASP A 169 -0.97 3.54 14.68
N LEU A 170 -0.25 4.02 13.67
CA LEU A 170 -0.71 5.04 12.74
C LEU A 170 -1.46 4.46 11.53
N GLY A 171 -1.60 3.13 11.43
CA GLY A 171 -2.27 2.43 10.33
C GLY A 171 -1.37 2.21 9.10
N TYR A 172 -0.08 1.97 9.35
CA TYR A 172 0.88 1.56 8.31
C TYR A 172 1.51 0.21 8.68
N ALA A 173 1.80 -0.61 7.68
CA ALA A 173 2.51 -1.86 7.90
C ALA A 173 4.02 -1.59 8.07
N PRO A 174 4.66 -2.13 9.12
CA PRO A 174 6.10 -2.00 9.27
C PRO A 174 6.83 -2.77 8.18
N LEU A 175 8.04 -2.33 7.85
CA LEU A 175 8.92 -3.05 6.93
C LEU A 175 9.28 -4.43 7.52
N PRO A 176 9.20 -5.51 6.73
CA PRO A 176 9.78 -6.80 7.11
C PRO A 176 11.30 -6.66 7.34
N SER A 177 11.86 -7.46 8.22
CA SER A 177 13.27 -7.35 8.63
C SER A 177 14.27 -7.52 7.47
N ASP A 178 13.95 -8.41 6.52
CA ASP A 178 14.73 -8.63 5.30
C ASP A 178 14.74 -7.41 4.37
N VAL A 179 13.61 -6.71 4.27
CA VAL A 179 13.48 -5.47 3.48
C VAL A 179 14.11 -4.30 4.24
N ALA A 180 13.88 -4.18 5.54
CA ALA A 180 14.47 -3.14 6.38
C ALA A 180 16.01 -3.15 6.31
N SER A 181 16.63 -4.34 6.32
CA SER A 181 18.08 -4.48 6.17
C SER A 181 18.59 -3.94 4.84
N LYS A 182 17.88 -4.18 3.74
CA LYS A 182 18.22 -3.64 2.40
C LYS A 182 18.05 -2.12 2.36
N VAL A 183 16.98 -1.60 2.95
CA VAL A 183 16.74 -0.14 3.05
C VAL A 183 17.86 0.54 3.83
N LEU A 184 18.27 -0.01 4.98
CA LEU A 184 19.37 0.51 5.77
C LEU A 184 20.70 0.48 4.98
N GLY A 185 20.99 -0.62 4.27
CA GLY A 185 22.15 -0.72 3.40
C GLY A 185 22.17 0.34 2.29
N SER A 186 21.01 0.58 1.67
CA SER A 186 20.88 1.62 0.63
C SER A 186 21.04 3.03 1.21
N ALA A 187 20.47 3.30 2.39
CA ALA A 187 20.63 4.59 3.07
C ALA A 187 22.10 4.87 3.43
N GLN A 188 22.83 3.88 3.92
CA GLN A 188 24.26 4.02 4.26
C GLN A 188 25.17 4.23 3.04
N ALA A 189 24.75 3.82 1.85
CA ALA A 189 25.52 3.99 0.61
C ALA A 189 25.42 5.38 -0.02
N LEU A 190 24.57 6.27 0.51
CA LEU A 190 24.47 7.66 0.04
C LEU A 190 25.78 8.43 0.28
N SER A 191 26.19 9.30 -0.65
CA SER A 191 27.44 10.08 -0.54
C SER A 191 27.31 11.46 -1.20
#